data_d0b703240b76b3c483eb996606cdef5a
#
_entry.id   d0b703240b76b3c483eb996606cdef5a
#
_cell.length_a   1.000
_cell.length_b   1.000
_cell.length_c   1.000
_cell.angle_alpha   90.00
_cell.angle_beta   90.00
_cell.angle_gamma   90.00
#
_symmetry.space_group_name_H-M   'P 1'
#
loop_
_entity.id
_entity.type
_entity.pdbx_description
1 polymer ?
#
loop_
_entity_poly.entity_id
_entity_poly.type
_entity_poly.pdbx_seq_one_letter_code
_entity_poly.pdbx_strand_id
1 'polypeptide(L)'
;MAEVVLRHLVAEDPSLSGRVEVTSAGTANWHVGCPMDVRARGALDRAGFTAEGTPAAFADRRYLDGHDVVVAMTREHVHDVNQRLTNRSTQVVLLRNLVEPGRNLDVADPYYGDDAEFDACLDLLKRGGQRLTSEFRQRLGEDSFEA
;
A
#
# COMPACT_ATOMS: atom_id res chain seq x y z
N MET A 1 -2.05 -1.74 -7.75
CA MET A 1 -2.27 -3.09 -7.18
C MET A 1 -2.36 -3.07 -5.65
N ALA A 2 -1.37 -2.57 -4.91
CA ALA A 2 -1.36 -2.58 -3.44
C ALA A 2 -2.61 -1.97 -2.79
N GLU A 3 -3.06 -0.81 -3.27
CA GLU A 3 -4.29 -0.15 -2.79
C GLU A 3 -5.51 -1.06 -2.92
N VAL A 4 -5.70 -1.69 -4.07
CA VAL A 4 -6.84 -2.59 -4.33
C VAL A 4 -6.84 -3.78 -3.37
N VAL A 5 -5.67 -4.42 -3.22
CA VAL A 5 -5.51 -5.55 -2.29
C VAL A 5 -5.81 -5.13 -0.85
N LEU A 6 -5.26 -4.01 -0.40
CA LEU A 6 -5.43 -3.57 0.98
C LEU A 6 -6.85 -3.09 1.27
N ARG A 7 -7.49 -2.37 0.32
CA ARG A 7 -8.92 -2.02 0.43
C ARG A 7 -9.81 -3.24 0.57
N HIS A 8 -9.56 -4.28 -0.21
CA HIS A 8 -10.31 -5.53 -0.13
C HIS A 8 -10.13 -6.19 1.25
N LEU A 9 -8.89 -6.34 1.73
CA LEU A 9 -8.61 -6.92 3.04
C LEU A 9 -9.23 -6.13 4.20
N VAL A 10 -9.22 -4.79 4.10
CA VAL A 10 -9.87 -3.91 5.10
C VAL A 10 -11.38 -4.05 5.06
N ALA A 11 -11.98 -4.14 3.85
CA ALA A 11 -13.45 -4.26 3.70
C ALA A 11 -13.98 -5.60 4.22
N GLU A 12 -13.20 -6.68 4.08
CA GLU A 12 -13.56 -8.02 4.58
C GLU A 12 -13.40 -8.18 6.10
N ASP A 13 -12.70 -7.24 6.76
CA ASP A 13 -12.48 -7.30 8.20
C ASP A 13 -13.45 -6.35 8.93
N PRO A 14 -14.45 -6.89 9.70
CA PRO A 14 -15.42 -6.05 10.40
C PRO A 14 -14.81 -5.09 11.42
N SER A 15 -13.63 -5.39 11.95
CA SER A 15 -12.93 -4.53 12.92
C SER A 15 -12.21 -3.35 12.27
N LEU A 16 -11.94 -3.42 10.98
CA LEU A 16 -11.25 -2.41 10.19
C LEU A 16 -12.17 -1.64 9.25
N SER A 17 -13.23 -2.28 8.78
CA SER A 17 -14.19 -1.70 7.84
C SER A 17 -14.82 -0.43 8.42
N GLY A 18 -14.76 0.68 7.66
CA GLY A 18 -15.20 2.00 8.08
C GLY A 18 -14.27 2.73 9.07
N ARG A 19 -13.19 2.10 9.54
CA ARG A 19 -12.19 2.69 10.45
C ARG A 19 -10.84 2.95 9.77
N VAL A 20 -10.54 2.24 8.70
CA VAL A 20 -9.31 2.37 7.93
C VAL A 20 -9.63 2.82 6.51
N GLU A 21 -9.06 3.95 6.11
CA GLU A 21 -9.10 4.44 4.74
C GLU A 21 -7.79 4.12 4.05
N VAL A 22 -7.87 3.64 2.80
CA VAL A 22 -6.70 3.26 2.00
C VAL A 22 -6.68 4.05 0.71
N THR A 23 -5.57 4.73 0.45
CA THR A 23 -5.30 5.44 -0.80
C THR A 23 -3.92 5.11 -1.32
N SER A 24 -3.60 5.48 -2.56
CA SER A 24 -2.25 5.32 -3.12
C SER A 24 -1.79 6.54 -3.89
N ALA A 25 -0.49 6.77 -3.91
CA ALA A 25 0.15 7.83 -4.68
C ALA A 25 1.56 7.41 -5.12
N GLY A 26 2.05 8.03 -6.19
CA GLY A 26 3.43 7.86 -6.65
C GLY A 26 4.34 8.97 -6.11
N THR A 27 5.64 8.69 -5.98
CA THR A 27 6.66 9.69 -5.60
C THR A 27 7.07 10.59 -6.77
N ALA A 28 6.65 10.23 -8.00
CA ALA A 28 6.82 11.02 -9.22
C ALA A 28 5.46 11.52 -9.74
N ASN A 29 5.45 12.62 -10.50
CA ASN A 29 4.22 13.30 -10.92
C ASN A 29 3.84 13.08 -12.39
N TRP A 30 4.64 12.35 -13.17
CA TRP A 30 4.42 12.19 -14.62
C TRP A 30 3.22 11.31 -14.98
N HIS A 31 2.70 10.52 -14.06
CA HIS A 31 1.54 9.65 -14.30
C HIS A 31 0.27 10.11 -13.57
N VAL A 32 0.27 11.30 -12.98
CA VAL A 32 -0.92 11.84 -12.27
C VAL A 32 -2.13 11.84 -13.20
N GLY A 33 -3.25 11.28 -12.72
CA GLY A 33 -4.47 11.14 -13.50
C GLY A 33 -4.51 9.94 -14.45
N CYS A 34 -3.37 9.23 -14.64
CA CYS A 34 -3.36 8.03 -15.49
C CYS A 34 -4.09 6.85 -14.82
N PRO A 35 -4.74 5.98 -15.60
CA PRO A 35 -5.32 4.75 -15.10
C PRO A 35 -4.23 3.72 -14.75
N MET A 36 -4.63 2.67 -14.02
CA MET A 36 -3.78 1.51 -13.75
C MET A 36 -3.33 0.82 -15.04
N ASP A 37 -2.09 0.30 -15.06
CA ASP A 37 -1.57 -0.56 -16.14
C ASP A 37 -2.51 -1.75 -16.37
N VAL A 38 -2.78 -2.07 -17.64
CA VAL A 38 -3.72 -3.13 -18.02
C VAL A 38 -3.28 -4.51 -17.56
N ARG A 39 -1.97 -4.77 -17.46
CA ARG A 39 -1.40 -6.04 -16.96
C ARG A 39 -1.57 -6.15 -15.46
N ALA A 40 -1.37 -5.04 -14.72
CA ALA A 40 -1.63 -4.97 -13.29
C ALA A 40 -3.12 -5.23 -12.99
N ARG A 41 -4.03 -4.68 -13.81
CA ARG A 41 -5.46 -4.98 -13.72
C ARG A 41 -5.73 -6.44 -14.01
N GLY A 42 -5.17 -7.01 -15.07
CA GLY A 42 -5.32 -8.42 -15.42
C GLY A 42 -4.87 -9.37 -14.31
N ALA A 43 -3.76 -9.06 -13.63
CA ALA A 43 -3.29 -9.85 -12.47
C ALA A 43 -4.29 -9.78 -11.29
N LEU A 44 -4.83 -8.59 -11.00
CA LEU A 44 -5.86 -8.42 -9.97
C LEU A 44 -7.13 -9.19 -10.31
N ASP A 45 -7.62 -9.10 -11.56
CA ASP A 45 -8.82 -9.79 -12.02
C ASP A 45 -8.66 -11.32 -11.95
N ARG A 46 -7.50 -11.86 -12.37
CA ARG A 46 -7.17 -13.29 -12.25
C ARG A 46 -7.20 -13.76 -10.79
N ALA A 47 -6.81 -12.90 -9.86
CA ALA A 47 -6.78 -13.20 -8.43
C ALA A 47 -8.12 -12.92 -7.71
N GLY A 48 -9.16 -12.51 -8.44
CA GLY A 48 -10.49 -12.25 -7.90
C GLY A 48 -10.70 -10.89 -7.25
N PHE A 49 -9.78 -9.93 -7.46
CA PHE A 49 -9.95 -8.56 -6.98
C PHE A 49 -10.67 -7.71 -8.02
N THR A 50 -11.66 -6.94 -7.59
CA THR A 50 -12.28 -5.92 -8.44
C THR A 50 -11.40 -4.67 -8.45
N ALA A 51 -10.70 -4.44 -9.55
CA ALA A 51 -9.87 -3.26 -9.74
C ALA A 51 -10.72 -2.07 -10.21
N GLU A 52 -11.43 -1.41 -9.33
CA GLU A 52 -11.96 -0.07 -9.60
C GLU A 52 -10.80 0.91 -9.58
N GLY A 53 -10.51 1.48 -10.76
CA GLY A 53 -9.31 2.27 -10.95
C GLY A 53 -9.36 3.63 -10.26
N THR A 54 -8.58 3.80 -9.22
CA THR A 54 -8.23 5.13 -8.71
C THR A 54 -7.18 5.73 -9.64
N PRO A 55 -7.39 6.94 -10.20
CA PRO A 55 -6.35 7.62 -10.97
C PRO A 55 -5.10 7.83 -10.13
N ALA A 56 -3.92 7.75 -10.77
CA ALA A 56 -2.65 7.97 -10.09
C ALA A 56 -2.60 9.38 -9.45
N ALA A 57 -2.26 9.44 -8.17
CA ALA A 57 -2.04 10.67 -7.41
C ALA A 57 -0.54 10.91 -7.17
N PHE A 58 -0.19 12.13 -6.77
CA PHE A 58 1.17 12.49 -6.37
C PHE A 58 1.29 12.61 -4.86
N ALA A 59 2.30 11.95 -4.30
CA ALA A 59 2.61 11.97 -2.88
C ALA A 59 3.35 13.26 -2.51
N ASP A 60 2.65 14.40 -2.57
CA ASP A 60 3.15 15.67 -2.06
C ASP A 60 3.09 15.70 -0.51
N ARG A 61 3.65 16.77 0.07
CA ARG A 61 3.66 16.94 1.52
C ARG A 61 2.25 16.90 2.14
N ARG A 62 1.28 17.60 1.53
CA ARG A 62 -0.08 17.68 2.05
C ARG A 62 -0.77 16.32 2.04
N TYR A 63 -0.55 15.56 0.98
CA TYR A 63 -1.05 14.18 0.86
C TYR A 63 -0.44 13.31 1.96
N LEU A 64 0.89 13.33 2.11
CA LEU A 64 1.61 12.48 3.08
C LEU A 64 1.28 12.81 4.53
N ASP A 65 1.23 14.10 4.88
CA ASP A 65 0.94 14.56 6.26
C ASP A 65 -0.49 14.26 6.70
N GLY A 66 -1.39 13.91 5.77
CA GLY A 66 -2.77 13.49 6.05
C GLY A 66 -2.93 12.01 6.39
N HIS A 67 -1.84 11.23 6.43
CA HIS A 67 -1.88 9.78 6.68
C HIS A 67 -1.18 9.41 7.98
N ASP A 68 -1.73 8.42 8.69
CA ASP A 68 -1.11 7.85 9.90
C ASP A 68 0.00 6.87 9.54
N VAL A 69 -0.17 6.12 8.45
CA VAL A 69 0.79 5.13 7.97
C VAL A 69 1.00 5.28 6.46
N VAL A 70 2.26 5.35 6.05
CA VAL A 70 2.68 5.32 4.65
C VAL A 70 3.45 4.04 4.38
N VAL A 71 2.95 3.21 3.46
CA VAL A 71 3.61 1.96 3.05
C VAL A 71 4.36 2.17 1.74
N ALA A 72 5.67 2.13 1.81
CA ALA A 72 6.57 2.30 0.69
C ALA A 72 6.94 0.96 0.05
N MET A 73 7.04 0.93 -1.28
CA MET A 73 7.41 -0.29 -2.02
C MET A 73 8.94 -0.47 -2.10
N THR A 74 9.69 0.62 -2.08
CA THR A 74 11.17 0.60 -2.19
C THR A 74 11.80 1.51 -1.14
N ARG A 75 13.11 1.31 -0.89
CA ARG A 75 13.91 2.18 -0.03
C ARG A 75 14.03 3.60 -0.58
N GLU A 76 14.02 3.75 -1.91
CA GLU A 76 13.98 5.05 -2.57
C GLU A 76 12.67 5.77 -2.25
N HIS A 77 11.53 5.09 -2.30
CA HIS A 77 10.24 5.65 -1.87
C HIS A 77 10.27 6.06 -0.39
N VAL A 78 10.88 5.25 0.50
CA VAL A 78 11.07 5.63 1.92
C VAL A 78 11.86 6.93 2.04
N HIS A 79 12.95 7.06 1.28
CA HIS A 79 13.77 8.26 1.26
C HIS A 79 12.98 9.49 0.81
N ASP A 80 12.30 9.39 -0.33
CA ASP A 80 11.50 10.47 -0.92
C ASP A 80 10.36 10.93 0.00
N VAL A 81 9.65 9.96 0.60
CA VAL A 81 8.58 10.23 1.57
C VAL A 81 9.15 10.98 2.77
N ASN A 82 10.24 10.50 3.36
CA ASN A 82 10.85 11.13 4.54
C ASN A 82 11.38 12.54 4.27
N GLN A 83 11.77 12.86 3.04
CA GLN A 83 12.16 14.23 2.67
C GLN A 83 10.98 15.20 2.61
N ARG A 84 9.79 14.71 2.28
CA ARG A 84 8.58 15.53 2.09
C ARG A 84 7.71 15.59 3.35
N LEU A 85 7.73 14.53 4.17
CA LEU A 85 6.90 14.37 5.35
C LEU A 85 7.29 15.38 6.43
N THR A 86 6.31 16.11 6.97
CA THR A 86 6.52 17.02 8.10
C THR A 86 5.77 16.56 9.36
N ASN A 87 4.70 15.78 9.20
CA ASN A 87 4.00 15.15 10.32
C ASN A 87 4.86 14.04 10.94
N ARG A 88 5.36 14.27 12.14
CA ARG A 88 6.23 13.33 12.86
C ARG A 88 5.49 12.11 13.45
N SER A 89 4.17 12.15 13.47
CA SER A 89 3.33 11.03 13.92
C SER A 89 3.09 10.00 12.81
N THR A 90 3.28 10.37 11.52
CA THR A 90 3.12 9.47 10.40
C THR A 90 4.21 8.40 10.41
N GLN A 91 3.81 7.14 10.43
CA GLN A 91 4.72 6.01 10.36
C GLN A 91 5.03 5.65 8.90
N VAL A 92 6.31 5.52 8.56
CA VAL A 92 6.73 5.07 7.22
C VAL A 92 7.24 3.64 7.31
N VAL A 93 6.65 2.73 6.55
CA VAL A 93 6.93 1.30 6.56
C VAL A 93 7.35 0.82 5.17
N LEU A 94 8.42 0.05 5.08
CA LEU A 94 8.79 -0.65 3.85
C LEU A 94 7.99 -1.96 3.75
N LEU A 95 7.21 -2.16 2.69
CA LEU A 95 6.28 -3.30 2.57
C LEU A 95 6.97 -4.64 2.80
N ARG A 96 8.15 -4.87 2.22
CA ARG A 96 8.86 -6.14 2.39
C ARG A 96 9.32 -6.41 3.82
N ASN A 97 9.51 -5.38 4.65
CA ASN A 97 9.82 -5.58 6.06
C ASN A 97 8.64 -6.14 6.87
N LEU A 98 7.40 -5.98 6.39
CA LEU A 98 6.23 -6.63 6.99
C LEU A 98 6.25 -8.15 6.75
N VAL A 99 6.80 -8.59 5.62
CA VAL A 99 6.86 -10.01 5.22
C VAL A 99 8.16 -10.67 5.64
N GLU A 100 9.27 -9.96 5.52
CA GLU A 100 10.64 -10.39 5.78
C GLU A 100 11.34 -9.35 6.68
N PRO A 101 11.07 -9.35 8.01
CA PRO A 101 11.57 -8.32 8.92
C PRO A 101 13.09 -8.15 8.87
N GLY A 102 13.53 -6.91 8.82
CA GLY A 102 14.96 -6.56 8.87
C GLY A 102 15.75 -6.79 7.58
N ARG A 103 15.15 -7.37 6.53
CA ARG A 103 15.84 -7.64 5.26
C ARG A 103 16.02 -6.37 4.41
N ASN A 104 15.20 -5.35 4.62
CA ASN A 104 15.24 -4.06 3.89
C ASN A 104 15.26 -4.23 2.36
N LEU A 105 14.47 -5.15 1.84
CA LEU A 105 14.36 -5.46 0.43
C LEU A 105 13.29 -4.60 -0.24
N ASP A 106 13.48 -4.31 -1.51
CA ASP A 106 12.50 -3.60 -2.34
C ASP A 106 11.48 -4.57 -2.94
N VAL A 107 10.26 -4.11 -3.18
CA VAL A 107 9.33 -4.79 -4.07
C VAL A 107 9.81 -4.53 -5.49
N ALA A 108 10.06 -5.59 -6.25
CA ALA A 108 10.45 -5.46 -7.65
C ALA A 108 9.27 -4.85 -8.46
N ASP A 109 9.58 -3.88 -9.32
CA ASP A 109 8.59 -3.32 -10.23
C ASP A 109 8.37 -4.26 -11.41
N PRO A 110 7.17 -4.84 -11.60
CA PRO A 110 6.90 -5.76 -12.70
C PRO A 110 6.69 -5.06 -14.04
N TYR A 111 6.84 -3.75 -14.14
CA TYR A 111 6.48 -2.96 -15.32
C TYR A 111 7.13 -3.43 -16.62
N TYR A 112 8.40 -3.86 -16.58
CA TYR A 112 9.12 -4.40 -17.73
C TYR A 112 9.05 -5.93 -17.87
N GLY A 113 8.30 -6.56 -16.97
CA GLY A 113 8.16 -8.01 -16.92
C GLY A 113 6.90 -8.54 -17.63
N ASP A 114 6.70 -9.83 -17.47
CA ASP A 114 5.54 -10.56 -17.98
C ASP A 114 4.45 -10.75 -16.92
N ASP A 115 3.39 -11.50 -17.27
CA ASP A 115 2.28 -11.78 -16.36
C ASP A 115 2.73 -12.51 -15.08
N ALA A 116 3.75 -13.37 -15.14
CA ALA A 116 4.25 -14.09 -13.97
C ALA A 116 4.90 -13.16 -12.95
N GLU A 117 5.57 -12.09 -13.40
CA GLU A 117 6.16 -11.07 -12.53
C GLU A 117 5.09 -10.19 -11.88
N PHE A 118 4.00 -9.88 -12.60
CA PHE A 118 2.83 -9.22 -12.00
C PHE A 118 2.16 -10.10 -10.96
N ASP A 119 2.00 -11.40 -11.22
CA ASP A 119 1.41 -12.35 -10.27
C ASP A 119 2.31 -12.52 -9.03
N ALA A 120 3.63 -12.63 -9.20
CA ALA A 120 4.58 -12.69 -8.08
C ALA A 120 4.58 -11.40 -7.23
N CYS A 121 4.52 -10.24 -7.87
CA CYS A 121 4.35 -8.97 -7.17
C CYS A 121 3.04 -8.95 -6.37
N LEU A 122 1.93 -9.38 -6.98
CA LEU A 122 0.62 -9.43 -6.33
C LEU A 122 0.62 -10.35 -5.11
N ASP A 123 1.27 -11.51 -5.15
CA ASP A 123 1.39 -12.41 -4.00
C ASP A 123 2.16 -11.76 -2.84
N LEU A 124 3.21 -11.01 -3.14
CA LEU A 124 3.94 -10.25 -2.13
C LEU A 124 3.07 -9.15 -1.51
N LEU A 125 2.31 -8.42 -2.32
CA LEU A 125 1.36 -7.39 -1.86
C LEU A 125 0.27 -7.97 -0.97
N LYS A 126 -0.26 -9.15 -1.29
CA LYS A 126 -1.25 -9.88 -0.45
C LYS A 126 -0.67 -10.22 0.92
N ARG A 127 0.54 -10.80 0.95
CA ARG A 127 1.22 -11.15 2.21
C ARG A 127 1.50 -9.91 3.06
N GLY A 128 2.01 -8.83 2.45
CA GLY A 128 2.25 -7.55 3.14
C GLY A 128 0.97 -6.93 3.67
N GLY A 129 -0.10 -6.93 2.87
CA GLY A 129 -1.42 -6.44 3.25
C GLY A 129 -2.01 -7.20 4.44
N GLN A 130 -1.92 -8.54 4.45
CA GLN A 130 -2.38 -9.38 5.56
C GLN A 130 -1.62 -9.08 6.87
N ARG A 131 -0.31 -8.83 6.80
CA ARG A 131 0.48 -8.42 7.97
C ARG A 131 0.04 -7.05 8.47
N LEU A 132 -0.13 -6.10 7.57
CA LEU A 132 -0.53 -4.74 7.90
C LEU A 132 -1.93 -4.69 8.55
N THR A 133 -2.91 -5.41 8.00
CA THR A 133 -4.25 -5.50 8.59
C THR A 133 -4.22 -6.17 9.96
N SER A 134 -3.35 -7.16 10.18
CA SER A 134 -3.15 -7.75 11.50
C SER A 134 -2.61 -6.74 12.53
N GLU A 135 -1.66 -5.89 12.15
CA GLU A 135 -1.15 -4.82 12.99
C GLU A 135 -2.22 -3.75 13.29
N PHE A 136 -3.03 -3.39 12.29
CA PHE A 136 -4.13 -2.45 12.49
C PHE A 136 -5.17 -2.97 13.47
N ARG A 137 -5.53 -4.25 13.40
CA ARG A 137 -6.45 -4.89 14.38
C ARG A 137 -5.93 -4.76 15.80
N GLN A 138 -4.64 -5.03 16.02
CA GLN A 138 -4.04 -4.92 17.35
C GLN A 138 -4.13 -3.49 17.87
N ARG A 139 -3.69 -2.50 17.10
CA ARG A 139 -3.72 -1.07 17.49
C ARG A 139 -5.14 -0.59 17.80
N LEU A 140 -6.08 -0.83 16.89
CA LEU A 140 -7.48 -0.37 17.06
C LEU A 140 -8.23 -1.16 18.14
N GLY A 141 -7.76 -2.37 18.48
CA GLY A 141 -8.26 -3.16 19.62
C GLY A 141 -7.78 -2.61 20.96
N GLU A 142 -6.53 -2.16 21.06
CA GLU A 142 -5.94 -1.55 22.26
C GLU A 142 -6.62 -0.22 22.59
N ASP A 143 -6.86 0.64 21.58
CA ASP A 143 -7.57 1.93 21.75
C ASP A 143 -9.02 1.75 22.26
N SER A 144 -9.62 0.59 22.07
CA SER A 144 -11.00 0.31 22.50
C SER A 144 -11.10 -0.07 23.98
N PHE A 145 -9.98 -0.32 24.68
CA PHE A 145 -9.93 -0.66 26.09
C PHE A 145 -9.58 0.54 26.99
N GLU A 146 -9.15 1.67 26.42
CA GLU A 146 -8.79 2.90 27.17
C GLU A 146 -9.92 3.95 27.22
N ALA A 147 -11.07 3.66 26.65
CA ALA A 147 -12.28 4.50 26.66
C ALA A 147 -13.36 3.89 27.57
#